data_4151ed9d2906cbea1bb16fc21658a4ef
#
_entry.id   4151ed9d2906cbea1bb16fc21658a4ef
#
_cell.length_a   1.000
_cell.length_b   1.000
_cell.length_c   1.000
_cell.angle_alpha   90.00
_cell.angle_beta   90.00
_cell.angle_gamma   90.00
#
_symmetry.space_group_name_H-M   'P 1'
#
loop_
_entity.id
_entity.type
_entity.pdbx_description
1 polymer ?
#
loop_
_entity_poly.entity_id
_entity_poly.type
_entity_poly.pdbx_seq_one_letter_code
_entity_poly.pdbx_strand_id
1 'polypeptide(L)'
;MFIRSYKTLFTIAFLTYTSIGIASIYDYFPKDVGPTSSRYGGIGLIEYPSARFQSPGNLRLGITSRYPYEVTALTATPFSWMEATYRYSEIKNQLYSPFASFSGNQTLKDKGFDFRFLLLKESNFIPNLAIGARDVAGTGLFAAEYLVANKRFWNLDVTLGLGWGMLAGEGKYTNPLGKLRESFKTRSAGYG
;
A
#
# COMPACT_ATOMS: atom_id res chain seq x y z
N MET A 1 21.59 -52.95 7.38
CA MET A 1 21.72 -51.93 6.29
C MET A 1 20.39 -51.65 5.58
N PHE A 2 19.27 -52.21 6.02
CA PHE A 2 17.95 -52.04 5.35
C PHE A 2 17.02 -51.02 6.02
N ILE A 3 17.29 -50.56 7.24
CA ILE A 3 16.39 -49.65 7.99
C ILE A 3 16.51 -48.19 7.57
N ARG A 4 17.64 -47.81 6.97
CA ARG A 4 17.85 -46.42 6.49
C ARG A 4 17.07 -46.09 5.20
N SER A 5 16.77 -47.09 4.39
CA SER A 5 16.07 -46.93 3.10
C SER A 5 14.59 -46.58 3.27
N TYR A 6 13.91 -47.16 4.28
CA TYR A 6 12.47 -46.89 4.48
C TYR A 6 12.16 -45.50 5.00
N LYS A 7 13.05 -44.93 5.83
CA LYS A 7 12.86 -43.57 6.33
C LYS A 7 12.96 -42.54 5.21
N THR A 8 13.88 -42.73 4.29
CA THR A 8 14.06 -41.81 3.14
C THR A 8 12.92 -41.95 2.14
N LEU A 9 12.43 -43.16 1.90
CA LEU A 9 11.26 -43.39 1.04
C LEU A 9 9.97 -42.82 1.65
N PHE A 10 9.79 -42.93 2.96
CA PHE A 10 8.62 -42.38 3.65
C PHE A 10 8.64 -40.85 3.68
N THR A 11 9.81 -40.22 3.82
CA THR A 11 9.99 -38.78 3.77
C THR A 11 9.74 -38.23 2.36
N ILE A 12 10.21 -38.89 1.32
CA ILE A 12 9.97 -38.53 -0.07
C ILE A 12 8.49 -38.72 -0.43
N ALA A 13 7.84 -39.79 -0.01
CA ALA A 13 6.43 -40.05 -0.21
C ALA A 13 5.56 -39.00 0.53
N PHE A 14 5.94 -38.57 1.74
CA PHE A 14 5.24 -37.56 2.50
C PHE A 14 5.38 -36.19 1.86
N LEU A 15 6.58 -35.81 1.35
CA LEU A 15 6.81 -34.55 0.63
C LEU A 15 6.08 -34.50 -0.72
N THR A 16 6.00 -35.62 -1.44
CA THR A 16 5.25 -35.70 -2.70
C THR A 16 3.73 -35.67 -2.48
N TYR A 17 3.25 -36.26 -1.38
CA TYR A 17 1.83 -36.26 -1.04
C TYR A 17 1.35 -34.87 -0.58
N THR A 18 2.17 -34.14 0.14
CA THR A 18 1.86 -32.74 0.53
C THR A 18 1.84 -31.79 -0.66
N SER A 19 2.68 -32.01 -1.67
CA SER A 19 2.69 -31.17 -2.88
C SER A 19 1.45 -31.37 -3.76
N ILE A 20 0.89 -32.60 -3.82
CA ILE A 20 -0.35 -32.90 -4.57
C ILE A 20 -1.58 -32.33 -3.84
N GLY A 21 -1.60 -32.38 -2.50
CA GLY A 21 -2.68 -31.81 -1.69
C GLY A 21 -2.76 -30.29 -1.77
N ILE A 22 -1.61 -29.61 -1.87
CA ILE A 22 -1.57 -28.15 -2.02
C ILE A 22 -2.11 -27.69 -3.39
N ALA A 23 -1.82 -28.45 -4.47
CA ALA A 23 -2.28 -28.10 -5.81
C ALA A 23 -3.82 -28.08 -5.94
N SER A 24 -4.54 -28.95 -5.21
CA SER A 24 -6.00 -29.02 -5.27
C SER A 24 -6.72 -27.91 -4.47
N ILE A 25 -6.07 -27.33 -3.45
CA ILE A 25 -6.64 -26.19 -2.69
C ILE A 25 -6.62 -24.92 -3.54
N TYR A 26 -5.66 -24.77 -4.42
CA TYR A 26 -5.51 -23.57 -5.25
C TYR A 26 -6.57 -23.42 -6.35
N ASP A 27 -7.25 -24.50 -6.74
CA ASP A 27 -8.35 -24.44 -7.71
C ASP A 27 -9.62 -23.81 -7.12
N TYR A 28 -9.74 -23.70 -5.81
CA TYR A 28 -10.87 -23.03 -5.12
C TYR A 28 -10.67 -21.53 -4.94
N PHE A 29 -9.47 -21.00 -5.10
CA PHE A 29 -9.26 -19.57 -5.02
C PHE A 29 -9.38 -18.92 -6.41
N PRO A 30 -10.14 -17.82 -6.53
CA PRO A 30 -10.22 -17.13 -7.81
C PRO A 30 -8.81 -16.75 -8.27
N LYS A 31 -8.46 -17.18 -9.48
CA LYS A 31 -7.14 -16.94 -10.09
C LYS A 31 -6.83 -15.45 -10.28
N ASP A 32 -7.83 -14.61 -10.11
CA ASP A 32 -7.75 -13.17 -10.33
C ASP A 32 -8.45 -12.41 -9.20
N VAL A 33 -7.80 -12.37 -8.04
CA VAL A 33 -8.17 -11.40 -7.02
C VAL A 33 -7.64 -10.06 -7.52
N GLY A 34 -8.53 -9.24 -8.03
CA GLY A 34 -8.19 -7.89 -8.46
C GLY A 34 -7.49 -7.10 -7.36
N PRO A 35 -6.77 -6.04 -7.71
CA PRO A 35 -6.04 -5.26 -6.72
C PRO A 35 -7.00 -4.61 -5.72
N THR A 36 -6.66 -4.71 -4.43
CA THR A 36 -7.42 -4.16 -3.31
C THR A 36 -7.16 -2.67 -3.11
N SER A 37 -8.10 -1.96 -2.47
CA SER A 37 -7.88 -0.58 -2.02
C SER A 37 -7.24 -0.56 -0.65
N SER A 38 -6.30 0.36 -0.45
CA SER A 38 -5.83 0.73 0.87
C SER A 38 -6.88 1.60 1.60
N ARG A 39 -6.73 1.76 2.91
CA ARG A 39 -7.58 2.68 3.70
C ARG A 39 -7.47 4.15 3.26
N TYR A 40 -6.45 4.50 2.51
CA TYR A 40 -6.23 5.85 1.98
C TYR A 40 -6.78 6.03 0.56
N GLY A 41 -7.42 5.00 -0.01
CA GLY A 41 -8.14 5.05 -1.29
C GLY A 41 -7.38 4.50 -2.48
N GLY A 42 -6.07 4.70 -2.57
CA GLY A 42 -5.24 4.14 -3.65
C GLY A 42 -5.13 2.62 -3.58
N ILE A 43 -4.69 1.98 -4.67
CA ILE A 43 -4.45 0.53 -4.67
C ILE A 43 -3.34 0.17 -3.70
N GLY A 44 -3.62 -0.79 -2.83
CA GLY A 44 -2.66 -1.21 -1.80
C GLY A 44 -3.20 -2.29 -0.89
N LEU A 45 -2.38 -2.66 0.06
CA LEU A 45 -2.72 -3.52 1.19
C LEU A 45 -3.15 -2.60 2.34
N ILE A 46 -4.07 -2.96 3.13
CA ILE A 46 -4.69 -2.19 4.23
C ILE A 46 -4.14 -0.75 4.43
N GLU A 47 -2.88 -0.58 4.80
CA GLU A 47 -2.23 0.72 5.02
C GLU A 47 -1.09 1.02 4.05
N TYR A 48 -0.53 -0.01 3.41
CA TYR A 48 0.66 0.10 2.58
C TYR A 48 0.32 0.14 1.09
N PRO A 49 1.07 0.92 0.30
CA PRO A 49 0.91 0.93 -1.15
C PRO A 49 1.35 -0.39 -1.78
N SER A 50 0.83 -0.65 -2.99
CA SER A 50 1.20 -1.78 -3.83
C SER A 50 1.62 -1.26 -5.21
N ALA A 51 2.42 -2.02 -5.96
CA ALA A 51 2.71 -1.72 -7.36
C ALA A 51 1.66 -2.32 -8.32
N ARG A 52 0.52 -2.77 -7.82
CA ARG A 52 -0.63 -3.19 -8.64
C ARG A 52 -1.43 -1.96 -9.06
N PHE A 53 -1.97 -1.99 -10.27
CA PHE A 53 -2.80 -0.93 -10.84
C PHE A 53 -4.12 -1.50 -11.33
N GLN A 54 -5.17 -0.68 -11.32
CA GLN A 54 -6.42 -0.98 -12.00
C GLN A 54 -6.29 -0.76 -13.51
N SER A 55 -7.27 -1.27 -14.25
CA SER A 55 -7.40 -0.98 -15.67
C SER A 55 -7.55 0.53 -15.92
N PRO A 56 -7.00 1.05 -17.04
CA PRO A 56 -7.20 2.45 -17.41
C PRO A 56 -8.68 2.81 -17.50
N GLY A 57 -9.01 4.06 -17.15
CA GLY A 57 -10.39 4.58 -17.14
C GLY A 57 -11.18 4.19 -15.88
N ASN A 58 -10.58 3.49 -14.93
CA ASN A 58 -11.25 3.15 -13.67
C ASN A 58 -11.35 4.38 -12.75
N LEU A 59 -12.54 4.59 -12.20
CA LEU A 59 -12.83 5.59 -11.17
C LEU A 59 -13.46 4.88 -9.98
N ARG A 60 -12.95 5.14 -8.78
CA ARG A 60 -13.40 4.47 -7.57
C ARG A 60 -13.59 5.46 -6.43
N LEU A 61 -14.74 5.38 -5.76
CA LEU A 61 -15.02 6.04 -4.50
C LEU A 61 -14.84 5.02 -3.36
N GLY A 62 -14.10 5.39 -2.34
CA GLY A 62 -13.89 4.61 -1.13
C GLY A 62 -14.20 5.43 0.12
N ILE A 63 -14.80 4.78 1.11
CA ILE A 63 -15.01 5.33 2.44
C ILE A 63 -14.45 4.32 3.44
N THR A 64 -13.58 4.79 4.33
CA THR A 64 -12.95 3.94 5.35
C THR A 64 -13.07 4.62 6.70
N SER A 65 -13.53 3.88 7.70
CA SER A 65 -13.61 4.38 9.07
C SER A 65 -12.82 3.44 9.99
N ARG A 66 -11.81 4.00 10.66
CA ARG A 66 -11.07 3.36 11.74
C ARG A 66 -10.66 4.44 12.72
N TYR A 67 -11.32 4.46 13.88
CA TYR A 67 -11.07 5.48 14.90
C TYR A 67 -9.56 5.66 15.18
N PRO A 68 -9.09 6.92 15.25
CA PRO A 68 -9.83 8.16 15.13
C PRO A 68 -10.04 8.68 13.69
N TYR A 69 -9.62 7.95 12.68
CA TYR A 69 -9.60 8.39 11.29
C TYR A 69 -10.85 7.95 10.51
N GLU A 70 -11.40 8.88 9.74
CA GLU A 70 -12.39 8.61 8.71
C GLU A 70 -11.89 9.20 7.39
N VAL A 71 -11.83 8.38 6.35
CA VAL A 71 -11.23 8.76 5.07
C VAL A 71 -12.22 8.51 3.95
N THR A 72 -12.51 9.55 3.18
CA THR A 72 -13.20 9.47 1.90
C THR A 72 -12.20 9.74 0.79
N ALA A 73 -12.12 8.86 -0.19
CA ALA A 73 -11.16 8.94 -1.26
C ALA A 73 -11.79 8.71 -2.63
N LEU A 74 -11.44 9.54 -3.60
CA LEU A 74 -11.75 9.37 -5.01
C LEU A 74 -10.47 9.04 -5.75
N THR A 75 -10.38 7.82 -6.29
CA THR A 75 -9.20 7.32 -6.99
C THR A 75 -9.49 7.09 -8.46
N ALA A 76 -8.67 7.66 -9.32
CA ALA A 76 -8.72 7.50 -10.76
C ALA A 76 -7.44 6.82 -11.27
N THR A 77 -7.60 5.92 -12.26
CA THR A 77 -6.50 5.34 -13.04
C THR A 77 -6.65 5.81 -14.49
N PRO A 78 -6.24 7.05 -14.81
CA PRO A 78 -6.43 7.59 -16.16
C PRO A 78 -5.62 6.82 -17.22
N PHE A 79 -4.45 6.33 -16.84
CA PHE A 79 -3.55 5.56 -17.70
C PHE A 79 -3.09 4.28 -17.00
N SER A 80 -2.65 3.29 -17.76
CA SER A 80 -2.14 2.01 -17.22
C SER A 80 -0.91 2.16 -16.31
N TRP A 81 -0.27 3.32 -16.32
CA TRP A 81 0.96 3.64 -15.59
C TRP A 81 0.76 4.74 -14.53
N MET A 82 -0.45 5.31 -14.38
CA MET A 82 -0.71 6.41 -13.46
C MET A 82 -1.99 6.17 -12.65
N GLU A 83 -1.91 6.41 -11.36
CA GLU A 83 -3.05 6.48 -10.44
C GLU A 83 -2.97 7.81 -9.68
N ALA A 84 -4.11 8.49 -9.55
CA ALA A 84 -4.27 9.69 -8.76
C ALA A 84 -5.43 9.51 -7.78
N THR A 85 -5.24 9.93 -6.53
CA THR A 85 -6.26 9.87 -5.49
C THR A 85 -6.44 11.24 -4.87
N TYR A 86 -7.67 11.74 -4.85
CA TYR A 86 -8.08 12.82 -3.97
C TYR A 86 -8.57 12.21 -2.66
N ARG A 87 -8.07 12.71 -1.53
CA ARG A 87 -8.42 12.22 -0.21
C ARG A 87 -8.93 13.35 0.66
N TYR A 88 -10.03 13.07 1.38
CA TYR A 88 -10.56 13.86 2.47
C TYR A 88 -10.52 13.02 3.73
N SER A 89 -9.82 13.49 4.75
CA SER A 89 -9.62 12.79 6.02
C SER A 89 -10.17 13.60 7.17
N GLU A 90 -10.88 12.96 8.08
CA GLU A 90 -11.33 13.53 9.35
C GLU A 90 -10.64 12.80 10.51
N ILE A 91 -10.12 13.56 11.47
CA ILE A 91 -9.45 13.05 12.67
C ILE A 91 -10.31 13.39 13.88
N LYS A 92 -11.10 12.42 14.35
CA LYS A 92 -12.19 12.63 15.31
C LYS A 92 -11.75 12.93 16.73
N ASN A 93 -10.52 12.63 17.11
CA ASN A 93 -9.95 12.89 18.43
C ASN A 93 -9.17 14.21 18.52
N GLN A 94 -9.22 15.04 17.46
CA GLN A 94 -8.55 16.33 17.42
C GLN A 94 -9.48 17.42 16.98
N LEU A 95 -9.36 18.59 17.60
CA LEU A 95 -10.09 19.78 17.21
C LEU A 95 -9.38 20.49 16.04
N TYR A 96 -10.16 21.07 15.15
CA TYR A 96 -9.65 21.87 14.04
C TYR A 96 -8.87 23.10 14.52
N SER A 97 -9.34 23.72 15.64
CA SER A 97 -8.69 24.84 16.28
C SER A 97 -8.84 24.74 17.79
N PRO A 98 -7.84 25.21 18.56
CA PRO A 98 -7.98 25.34 20.02
C PRO A 98 -8.97 26.45 20.44
N PHE A 99 -9.37 27.32 19.51
CA PHE A 99 -10.27 28.44 19.77
C PHE A 99 -11.71 28.06 19.41
N ALA A 100 -12.53 27.79 20.43
CA ALA A 100 -13.93 27.42 20.24
C ALA A 100 -14.76 28.53 19.56
N SER A 101 -14.39 29.80 19.74
CA SER A 101 -15.02 30.94 19.06
C SER A 101 -14.81 30.94 17.54
N PHE A 102 -13.77 30.26 17.04
CA PHE A 102 -13.45 30.16 15.62
C PHE A 102 -14.05 28.91 14.94
N SER A 103 -13.92 27.75 15.57
CA SER A 103 -14.31 26.48 14.93
C SER A 103 -15.33 25.65 15.75
N GLY A 104 -15.75 26.13 16.93
CA GLY A 104 -16.60 25.34 17.82
C GLY A 104 -15.92 24.00 18.18
N ASN A 105 -16.70 22.94 18.12
CA ASN A 105 -16.24 21.57 18.36
C ASN A 105 -15.91 20.82 17.07
N GLN A 106 -15.57 21.53 15.99
CA GLN A 106 -15.19 20.90 14.74
C GLN A 106 -13.92 20.06 14.89
N THR A 107 -13.98 18.83 14.39
CA THR A 107 -12.82 17.94 14.31
C THR A 107 -11.85 18.37 13.22
N LEU A 108 -10.60 17.95 13.35
CA LEU A 108 -9.56 18.23 12.37
C LEU A 108 -9.88 17.53 11.05
N LYS A 109 -9.79 18.29 9.96
CA LYS A 109 -10.05 17.84 8.59
C LYS A 109 -8.83 18.12 7.73
N ASP A 110 -8.47 17.13 6.92
CA ASP A 110 -7.35 17.20 5.99
C ASP A 110 -7.78 16.84 4.58
N LYS A 111 -7.14 17.48 3.60
CA LYS A 111 -7.33 17.22 2.17
C LYS A 111 -5.97 17.05 1.53
N GLY A 112 -5.83 16.01 0.71
CA GLY A 112 -4.57 15.73 0.02
C GLY A 112 -4.78 15.09 -1.32
N PHE A 113 -3.75 15.20 -2.17
CA PHE A 113 -3.64 14.47 -3.42
C PHE A 113 -2.48 13.50 -3.33
N ASP A 114 -2.74 12.26 -3.73
CA ASP A 114 -1.75 11.20 -3.81
C ASP A 114 -1.56 10.85 -5.29
N PHE A 115 -0.31 10.62 -5.69
CA PHE A 115 0.04 10.18 -7.05
C PHE A 115 0.93 8.97 -7.00
N ARG A 116 0.74 8.09 -7.99
CA ARG A 116 1.55 6.89 -8.15
C ARG A 116 1.78 6.60 -9.61
N PHE A 117 3.02 6.18 -9.95
CA PHE A 117 3.47 5.93 -11.30
C PHE A 117 4.10 4.55 -11.39
N LEU A 118 3.67 3.75 -12.36
CA LEU A 118 4.29 2.47 -12.69
C LEU A 118 5.54 2.74 -13.52
N LEU A 119 6.69 2.30 -13.01
CA LEU A 119 7.98 2.44 -13.67
C LEU A 119 8.31 1.20 -14.53
N LEU A 120 8.01 0.01 -14.00
CA LEU A 120 8.22 -1.27 -14.66
C LEU A 120 6.98 -2.13 -14.54
N LYS A 121 6.59 -2.76 -15.64
CA LYS A 121 5.51 -3.74 -15.67
C LYS A 121 6.05 -5.14 -15.44
N GLU A 122 5.33 -5.92 -14.64
CA GLU A 122 5.69 -7.30 -14.35
C GLU A 122 5.79 -8.16 -15.61
N SER A 123 6.85 -8.95 -15.65
CA SER A 123 7.09 -10.00 -16.64
C SER A 123 7.53 -11.27 -15.91
N ASN A 124 7.95 -12.30 -16.63
CA ASN A 124 8.41 -13.56 -16.02
C ASN A 124 9.49 -13.36 -14.94
N PHE A 125 10.43 -12.45 -15.16
CA PHE A 125 11.58 -12.22 -14.28
C PHE A 125 11.55 -10.86 -13.56
N ILE A 126 10.83 -9.88 -14.11
CA ILE A 126 10.82 -8.50 -13.62
C ILE A 126 9.53 -8.27 -12.78
N PRO A 127 9.62 -7.71 -11.57
CA PRO A 127 8.45 -7.31 -10.81
C PRO A 127 7.79 -6.06 -11.40
N ASN A 128 6.51 -5.81 -11.07
CA ASN A 128 6.00 -4.45 -11.13
C ASN A 128 6.83 -3.57 -10.21
N LEU A 129 7.21 -2.39 -10.66
CA LEU A 129 7.87 -1.38 -9.83
C LEU A 129 7.10 -0.08 -9.96
N ALA A 130 6.73 0.51 -8.83
CA ALA A 130 6.02 1.78 -8.80
C ALA A 130 6.65 2.74 -7.78
N ILE A 131 6.63 4.01 -8.12
CA ILE A 131 6.95 5.12 -7.22
C ILE A 131 5.69 5.91 -6.94
N GLY A 132 5.57 6.43 -5.72
CA GLY A 132 4.45 7.28 -5.37
C GLY A 132 4.76 8.28 -4.27
N ALA A 133 3.87 9.26 -4.18
CA ALA A 133 3.87 10.24 -3.12
C ALA A 133 2.45 10.48 -2.64
N ARG A 134 2.27 10.56 -1.33
CA ARG A 134 1.02 10.92 -0.65
C ARG A 134 1.07 12.36 -0.20
N ASP A 135 -0.09 12.99 -0.21
CA ASP A 135 -0.30 14.34 0.32
C ASP A 135 0.62 15.39 -0.34
N VAL A 136 0.73 15.30 -1.67
CA VAL A 136 1.64 16.16 -2.48
C VAL A 136 1.19 17.61 -2.47
N ALA A 137 -0.13 17.83 -2.50
CA ALA A 137 -0.75 19.16 -2.49
C ALA A 137 -1.83 19.20 -1.39
N GLY A 138 -1.40 19.07 -0.15
CA GLY A 138 -2.23 19.09 1.05
C GLY A 138 -1.51 19.77 2.20
N THR A 139 -1.90 19.43 3.43
CA THR A 139 -1.28 19.98 4.64
C THR A 139 0.08 19.34 4.96
N GLY A 140 0.41 18.22 4.35
CA GLY A 140 1.58 17.42 4.64
C GLY A 140 1.39 16.45 5.84
N LEU A 141 0.21 16.43 6.45
CA LEU A 141 -0.10 15.61 7.62
C LEU A 141 0.07 14.11 7.33
N PHE A 142 -0.29 13.67 6.13
CA PHE A 142 -0.17 12.28 5.67
C PHE A 142 0.94 12.12 4.62
N ALA A 143 1.88 13.06 4.56
CA ALA A 143 2.91 13.07 3.53
C ALA A 143 3.82 11.84 3.64
N ALA A 144 3.99 11.17 2.52
CA ALA A 144 4.87 10.04 2.38
C ALA A 144 5.35 9.88 0.94
N GLU A 145 6.58 9.43 0.75
CA GLU A 145 7.10 8.96 -0.52
C GLU A 145 7.46 7.49 -0.40
N TYR A 146 7.36 6.76 -1.49
CA TYR A 146 7.66 5.33 -1.48
C TYR A 146 8.07 4.82 -2.86
N LEU A 147 8.83 3.73 -2.81
CA LEU A 147 9.12 2.85 -3.92
C LEU A 147 8.61 1.46 -3.55
N VAL A 148 7.81 0.85 -4.39
CA VAL A 148 7.20 -0.45 -4.11
C VAL A 148 7.30 -1.37 -5.31
N ALA A 149 7.60 -2.64 -5.05
CA ALA A 149 7.66 -3.70 -6.03
C ALA A 149 6.64 -4.79 -5.71
N ASN A 150 6.00 -5.33 -6.74
CA ASN A 150 5.13 -6.50 -6.62
C ASN A 150 5.55 -7.59 -7.59
N LYS A 151 5.58 -8.82 -7.10
CA LYS A 151 5.82 -9.99 -7.90
C LYS A 151 4.88 -11.11 -7.53
N ARG A 152 4.19 -11.66 -8.54
CA ARG A 152 3.33 -12.82 -8.37
C ARG A 152 4.11 -14.11 -8.65
N PHE A 153 4.01 -15.02 -7.71
CA PHE A 153 4.50 -16.39 -7.82
C PHE A 153 3.29 -17.31 -7.63
N TRP A 154 2.74 -17.82 -8.70
CA TRP A 154 1.48 -18.61 -8.71
C TRP A 154 0.34 -17.83 -8.03
N ASN A 155 -0.11 -18.29 -6.87
CA ASN A 155 -1.19 -17.67 -6.09
C ASN A 155 -0.67 -16.72 -4.99
N LEU A 156 0.64 -16.60 -4.84
CA LEU A 156 1.28 -15.69 -3.89
C LEU A 156 1.65 -14.39 -4.61
N ASP A 157 1.12 -13.26 -4.14
CA ASP A 157 1.51 -11.92 -4.60
C ASP A 157 2.33 -11.24 -3.52
N VAL A 158 3.64 -11.13 -3.75
CA VAL A 158 4.61 -10.57 -2.80
C VAL A 158 4.76 -9.08 -3.07
N THR A 159 4.63 -8.28 -2.02
CA THR A 159 4.86 -6.84 -2.05
C THR A 159 6.05 -6.50 -1.17
N LEU A 160 7.03 -5.78 -1.72
CA LEU A 160 8.16 -5.22 -1.00
C LEU A 160 8.26 -3.73 -1.30
N GLY A 161 8.59 -2.92 -0.30
CA GLY A 161 8.70 -1.48 -0.50
C GLY A 161 9.64 -0.80 0.47
N LEU A 162 10.06 0.39 0.04
CA LEU A 162 10.75 1.38 0.85
C LEU A 162 9.86 2.61 0.93
N GLY A 163 9.70 3.17 2.12
CA GLY A 163 8.87 4.34 2.33
C GLY A 163 9.47 5.31 3.31
N TRP A 164 9.09 6.57 3.17
CA TRP A 164 9.48 7.69 4.03
C TRP A 164 8.25 8.47 4.46
N GLY A 165 8.42 9.35 5.41
CA GLY A 165 7.31 10.11 6.00
C GLY A 165 6.40 9.20 6.81
N MET A 166 5.10 9.30 6.65
CA MET A 166 4.10 8.51 7.38
C MET A 166 4.24 6.98 7.21
N LEU A 167 4.90 6.52 6.15
CA LEU A 167 5.14 5.09 5.90
C LEU A 167 6.36 4.53 6.63
N ALA A 168 7.20 5.41 7.19
CA ALA A 168 8.38 5.02 7.95
C ALA A 168 8.16 5.31 9.43
N GLY A 169 8.63 4.43 10.31
CA GLY A 169 8.87 4.80 11.70
C GLY A 169 10.03 5.80 11.82
N GLU A 170 10.49 6.11 13.03
CA GLU A 170 11.66 6.96 13.22
C GLU A 170 12.85 6.42 12.41
N GLY A 171 13.13 7.14 11.33
CA GLY A 171 13.84 6.60 10.19
C GLY A 171 15.36 6.52 10.39
N LYS A 172 15.88 5.34 10.14
CA LYS A 172 17.33 5.10 10.02
C LYS A 172 17.87 5.49 8.64
N TYR A 173 17.00 5.70 7.65
CA TYR A 173 17.41 5.99 6.27
C TYR A 173 16.89 7.35 5.84
N THR A 174 17.81 8.24 5.51
CA THR A 174 17.48 9.57 4.99
C THR A 174 16.71 9.46 3.69
N ASN A 175 15.63 10.22 3.55
CA ASN A 175 14.89 10.30 2.30
C ASN A 175 15.81 10.83 1.17
N PRO A 176 16.01 10.06 0.08
CA PRO A 176 16.87 10.50 -1.02
C PRO A 176 16.38 11.78 -1.71
N LEU A 177 15.07 12.04 -1.69
CA LEU A 177 14.48 13.28 -2.20
C LEU A 177 14.82 14.51 -1.36
N GLY A 178 15.35 14.32 -0.15
CA GLY A 178 15.90 15.39 0.68
C GLY A 178 17.05 16.16 0.05
N LYS A 179 17.68 15.60 -1.01
CA LYS A 179 18.65 16.32 -1.84
C LYS A 179 18.01 17.33 -2.78
N LEU A 180 16.73 17.14 -3.12
CA LEU A 180 15.98 18.02 -4.00
C LEU A 180 15.28 19.14 -3.23
N ARG A 181 14.78 18.86 -2.02
CA ARG A 181 14.08 19.84 -1.19
C ARG A 181 14.19 19.47 0.29
N GLU A 182 14.46 20.46 1.15
CA GLU A 182 14.63 20.29 2.59
C GLU A 182 13.39 19.70 3.29
N SER A 183 12.18 20.03 2.80
CA SER A 183 10.93 19.52 3.34
C SER A 183 10.79 17.98 3.28
N PHE A 184 11.62 17.28 2.50
CA PHE A 184 11.69 15.83 2.50
C PHE A 184 12.60 15.27 3.60
N LYS A 185 13.43 16.10 4.25
CA LYS A 185 14.29 15.69 5.37
C LYS A 185 13.60 15.91 6.72
N THR A 186 12.98 17.09 6.86
CA THR A 186 12.32 17.50 8.09
C THR A 186 10.83 17.67 7.83
N ARG A 187 10.00 16.83 8.46
CA ARG A 187 8.55 16.98 8.43
C ARG A 187 8.08 17.40 9.80
N SER A 188 7.13 18.34 9.85
CA SER A 188 6.35 18.54 11.07
C SER A 188 5.79 17.17 11.45
N ALA A 189 5.99 16.78 12.71
CA ALA A 189 5.48 15.50 13.21
C ALA A 189 4.03 15.35 12.83
N GLY A 190 3.76 14.52 11.84
CA GLY A 190 2.42 14.08 11.52
C GLY A 190 1.93 13.24 12.70
N TYR A 191 0.65 13.28 12.92
CA TYR A 191 0.04 12.43 13.93
C TYR A 191 0.15 10.97 13.49
N GLY A 192 1.17 10.28 13.96
CA GLY A 192 1.35 8.84 13.86
C GLY A 192 0.79 8.15 15.08
#